data_b798ed44c245c0c21df1901692f58c4d
#
_entry.id   b798ed44c245c0c21df1901692f58c4d
#
_cell.length_a   1.000
_cell.length_b   1.000
_cell.length_c   1.000
_cell.angle_alpha   90.00
_cell.angle_beta   90.00
_cell.angle_gamma   90.00
#
_symmetry.space_group_name_H-M   'P 1'
#
loop_
_entity.id
_entity.type
_entity.pdbx_description
1 polymer ?
#
loop_
_entity_poly.entity_id
_entity_poly.type
_entity_poly.pdbx_seq_one_letter_code
_entity_poly.pdbx_strand_id
1 'polypeptide(L)'
;YFVKDGYVNIGVGATAMLVKDIGIKNAYANFVRNLKEKELLPGELELAKARAFPLPFKKTAGKTVFGNVLLVGDSAGFVSPVTGEGLYYSLRGGQLAAEAIDGNIKNGTPLFAYHENCLKAFGNDLNKHGYFLRERLYKSGARQEFAVASGRHDKTFAEILKKMIVGIYTYRKTIRKALLRLPITLFKMVF
;
A
#
# COMPACT_ATOMS: atom_id res chain seq x y z
N TYR A 1 -2.33 0.15 14.47
CA TYR A 1 -1.32 -0.20 15.47
C TYR A 1 -1.07 -1.70 15.45
N PHE A 2 0.13 -2.12 15.84
CA PHE A 2 0.53 -3.53 15.84
C PHE A 2 1.13 -3.90 17.19
N VAL A 3 0.55 -4.89 17.84
CA VAL A 3 1.07 -5.45 19.09
C VAL A 3 2.14 -6.48 18.74
N LYS A 4 3.30 -6.41 19.41
CA LYS A 4 4.41 -7.36 19.33
C LYS A 4 4.85 -7.72 20.74
N ASP A 5 5.63 -8.78 20.88
CA ASP A 5 6.15 -9.19 22.17
C ASP A 5 6.97 -8.08 22.81
N GLY A 6 6.49 -7.55 23.94
CA GLY A 6 7.14 -6.51 24.72
C GLY A 6 7.00 -5.07 24.22
N TYR A 7 6.36 -4.81 23.07
CA TYR A 7 6.12 -3.45 22.60
C TYR A 7 4.94 -3.32 21.63
N VAL A 8 4.46 -2.11 21.47
CA VAL A 8 3.39 -1.75 20.52
C VAL A 8 3.94 -0.78 19.48
N ASN A 9 3.77 -1.08 18.21
CA ASN A 9 4.12 -0.18 17.13
C ASN A 9 2.89 0.65 16.73
N ILE A 10 2.95 1.97 16.92
CA ILE A 10 1.86 2.90 16.64
C ILE A 10 2.32 3.89 15.57
N GLY A 11 1.57 3.98 14.48
CA GLY A 11 1.89 4.91 13.40
C GLY A 11 0.65 5.42 12.68
N VAL A 12 0.78 6.57 12.06
CA VAL A 12 -0.20 7.16 11.15
C VAL A 12 0.49 7.52 9.84
N GLY A 13 -0.23 7.33 8.73
CA GLY A 13 0.20 7.77 7.42
C GLY A 13 -0.84 8.71 6.82
N ALA A 14 -0.38 9.75 6.14
CA ALA A 14 -1.27 10.68 5.46
C ALA A 14 -0.64 11.18 4.16
N THR A 15 -1.47 11.59 3.20
CA THR A 15 -0.98 12.24 1.99
C THR A 15 -0.42 13.63 2.32
N ALA A 16 0.54 14.11 1.52
CA ALA A 16 1.15 15.41 1.73
C ALA A 16 0.11 16.56 1.77
N MET A 17 -1.02 16.41 1.09
CA MET A 17 -2.12 17.37 1.12
C MET A 17 -2.79 17.42 2.50
N LEU A 18 -3.17 16.27 3.05
CA LEU A 18 -3.77 16.18 4.39
C LEU A 18 -2.80 16.62 5.50
N VAL A 19 -1.50 16.37 5.31
CA VAL A 19 -0.47 16.84 6.26
C VAL A 19 -0.40 18.35 6.34
N LYS A 20 -0.63 19.07 5.25
CA LYS A 20 -0.67 20.55 5.25
C LYS A 20 -1.84 21.10 6.06
N ASP A 21 -2.99 20.43 6.00
CA ASP A 21 -4.23 20.93 6.62
C ASP A 21 -4.30 20.58 8.11
N ILE A 22 -3.99 19.34 8.48
CA ILE A 22 -4.21 18.81 9.84
C ILE A 22 -2.89 18.76 10.63
N GLY A 23 -1.77 18.57 9.97
CA GLY A 23 -0.47 18.28 10.57
C GLY A 23 -0.35 16.83 11.04
N ILE A 24 0.72 16.13 10.60
CA ILE A 24 0.94 14.72 10.95
C ILE A 24 1.08 14.48 12.45
N LYS A 25 1.65 15.44 13.18
CA LYS A 25 1.81 15.36 14.63
C LYS A 25 0.46 15.38 15.35
N ASN A 26 -0.46 16.24 14.91
CA ASN A 26 -1.82 16.32 15.47
C ASN A 26 -2.62 15.06 15.15
N ALA A 27 -2.51 14.54 13.91
CA ALA A 27 -3.13 13.27 13.53
C ALA A 27 -2.63 12.10 14.38
N TYR A 28 -1.33 12.04 14.64
CA TYR A 28 -0.73 11.03 15.52
C TYR A 28 -1.22 11.16 16.96
N ALA A 29 -1.19 12.38 17.53
CA ALA A 29 -1.66 12.63 18.89
C ALA A 29 -3.14 12.26 19.08
N ASN A 30 -4.00 12.63 18.11
CA ASN A 30 -5.41 12.25 18.11
C ASN A 30 -5.60 10.73 18.01
N PHE A 31 -4.80 10.05 17.18
CA PHE A 31 -4.88 8.58 17.06
C PHE A 31 -4.49 7.89 18.37
N VAL A 32 -3.39 8.31 18.99
CA VAL A 32 -2.96 7.77 20.30
C VAL A 32 -4.01 8.00 21.38
N ARG A 33 -4.61 9.21 21.42
CA ARG A 33 -5.70 9.51 22.35
C ARG A 33 -6.89 8.57 22.15
N ASN A 34 -7.36 8.40 20.93
CA ASN A 34 -8.45 7.48 20.58
C ASN A 34 -8.16 6.02 20.98
N LEU A 35 -6.90 5.57 20.83
CA LEU A 35 -6.51 4.23 21.26
C LEU A 35 -6.57 4.08 22.79
N LYS A 36 -6.17 5.12 23.53
CA LYS A 36 -6.26 5.14 25.00
C LYS A 36 -7.71 5.16 25.48
N GLU A 37 -8.55 6.03 24.92
CA GLU A 37 -9.98 6.13 25.25
C GLU A 37 -10.75 4.82 25.00
N LYS A 38 -10.28 4.03 24.04
CA LYS A 38 -10.86 2.71 23.72
C LYS A 38 -10.20 1.54 24.46
N GLU A 39 -9.33 1.84 25.41
CA GLU A 39 -8.60 0.84 26.20
C GLU A 39 -7.83 -0.20 25.32
N LEU A 40 -7.40 0.23 24.12
CA LEU A 40 -6.67 -0.63 23.17
C LEU A 40 -5.16 -0.60 23.40
N LEU A 41 -4.65 0.23 24.30
CA LEU A 41 -3.24 0.31 24.68
C LEU A 41 -3.05 -0.27 26.09
N PRO A 42 -1.91 -0.92 26.37
CA PRO A 42 -1.52 -1.30 27.73
C PRO A 42 -1.51 -0.08 28.66
N GLY A 43 -1.89 -0.25 29.93
CA GLY A 43 -2.13 0.84 30.87
C GLY A 43 -0.95 1.79 31.07
N GLU A 44 0.27 1.28 31.24
CA GLU A 44 1.50 2.07 31.31
C GLU A 44 2.27 1.95 30.00
N LEU A 45 2.07 2.91 29.10
CA LEU A 45 2.80 2.98 27.83
C LEU A 45 3.68 4.21 27.81
N GLU A 46 4.99 4.00 27.86
CA GLU A 46 5.96 5.05 27.59
C GLU A 46 6.02 5.27 26.07
N LEU A 47 5.57 6.44 25.58
CA LEU A 47 5.62 6.78 24.18
C LEU A 47 7.05 7.19 23.79
N ALA A 48 7.74 6.33 23.09
CA ALA A 48 9.00 6.67 22.46
C ALA A 48 8.83 7.85 21.47
N LYS A 49 9.89 8.61 21.23
CA LYS A 49 9.88 9.73 20.30
C LYS A 49 9.49 9.26 18.89
N ALA A 50 8.38 9.77 18.38
CA ALA A 50 7.90 9.42 17.06
C ALA A 50 8.88 9.88 15.96
N ARG A 51 9.09 9.03 14.94
CA ARG A 51 9.86 9.35 13.74
C ARG A 51 8.93 9.34 12.53
N ALA A 52 9.17 10.24 11.57
CA ALA A 52 8.38 10.33 10.34
C ALA A 52 9.30 10.27 9.13
N PHE A 53 8.88 9.51 8.12
CA PHE A 53 9.58 9.37 6.86
C PHE A 53 8.59 9.52 5.70
N PRO A 54 9.00 10.19 4.59
CA PRO A 54 8.18 10.24 3.39
C PRO A 54 8.17 8.87 2.70
N LEU A 55 6.99 8.43 2.25
CA LEU A 55 6.85 7.28 1.38
C LEU A 55 6.60 7.74 -0.06
N PRO A 56 7.18 7.08 -1.07
CA PRO A 56 6.99 7.42 -2.47
C PRO A 56 5.62 6.95 -2.97
N PHE A 57 4.57 7.65 -2.56
CA PHE A 57 3.16 7.35 -2.87
C PHE A 57 2.78 7.83 -4.28
N LYS A 58 3.66 7.58 -5.26
CA LYS A 58 3.49 7.96 -6.67
C LYS A 58 3.44 6.72 -7.55
N LYS A 59 3.29 6.92 -8.85
CA LYS A 59 3.54 5.85 -9.84
C LYS A 59 4.99 5.38 -9.73
N THR A 60 5.26 4.15 -10.13
CA THR A 60 6.62 3.63 -10.21
C THR A 60 7.48 4.55 -11.07
N ALA A 61 8.78 4.60 -10.82
CA ALA A 61 9.70 5.40 -11.61
C ALA A 61 9.61 5.03 -13.10
N GLY A 62 9.56 6.02 -13.97
CA GLY A 62 9.50 5.81 -15.42
C GLY A 62 10.76 5.14 -15.97
N LYS A 63 11.85 5.19 -15.21
CA LYS A 63 13.13 4.52 -15.50
C LYS A 63 13.72 4.02 -14.20
N THR A 64 14.11 2.75 -14.15
CA THR A 64 14.70 2.09 -12.97
C THR A 64 16.12 1.60 -13.19
N VAL A 65 16.68 1.86 -14.38
CA VAL A 65 18.04 1.46 -14.77
C VAL A 65 18.79 2.68 -15.29
N PHE A 66 19.97 2.95 -14.76
CA PHE A 66 20.85 4.07 -15.09
C PHE A 66 22.29 3.56 -15.24
N GLY A 67 22.70 3.22 -16.46
CA GLY A 67 23.98 2.52 -16.68
C GLY A 67 24.00 1.20 -15.91
N ASN A 68 24.92 1.07 -14.96
CA ASN A 68 25.07 -0.12 -14.11
C ASN A 68 24.33 0.02 -12.76
N VAL A 69 23.48 1.02 -12.58
CA VAL A 69 22.69 1.26 -11.36
C VAL A 69 21.24 0.82 -11.58
N LEU A 70 20.74 -0.01 -10.68
CA LEU A 70 19.36 -0.49 -10.65
C LEU A 70 18.65 0.10 -9.42
N LEU A 71 17.51 0.76 -9.60
CA LEU A 71 16.66 1.20 -8.49
C LEU A 71 15.75 0.04 -8.07
N VAL A 72 15.66 -0.23 -6.76
CA VAL A 72 14.87 -1.33 -6.19
C VAL A 72 13.99 -0.81 -5.06
N GLY A 73 12.83 -1.41 -4.83
CA GLY A 73 11.94 -1.05 -3.73
C GLY A 73 11.46 0.40 -3.79
N ASP A 74 11.49 1.08 -2.65
CA ASP A 74 11.00 2.46 -2.52
C ASP A 74 11.71 3.45 -3.44
N SER A 75 13.01 3.26 -3.70
CA SER A 75 13.77 4.11 -4.62
C SER A 75 13.27 4.02 -6.07
N ALA A 76 12.68 2.89 -6.44
CA ALA A 76 12.01 2.68 -7.73
C ALA A 76 10.52 3.03 -7.70
N GLY A 77 9.98 3.46 -6.56
CA GLY A 77 8.55 3.69 -6.35
C GLY A 77 7.73 2.38 -6.35
N PHE A 78 8.34 1.27 -5.95
CA PHE A 78 7.67 -0.04 -5.88
C PHE A 78 6.89 -0.16 -4.57
N VAL A 79 5.83 0.63 -4.46
CA VAL A 79 4.96 0.73 -3.29
C VAL A 79 3.51 0.67 -3.74
N SER A 80 2.70 -0.05 -2.99
CA SER A 80 1.25 -0.07 -3.20
C SER A 80 0.68 1.35 -3.11
N PRO A 81 0.05 1.88 -4.16
CA PRO A 81 -0.51 3.23 -4.11
C PRO A 81 -1.77 3.32 -3.24
N VAL A 82 -2.33 2.19 -2.79
CA VAL A 82 -3.54 2.14 -1.96
C VAL A 82 -3.20 1.92 -0.49
N THR A 83 -2.30 0.99 -0.18
CA THR A 83 -2.01 0.59 1.21
C THR A 83 -0.70 1.15 1.74
N GLY A 84 0.22 1.62 0.87
CA GLY A 84 1.58 2.00 1.25
C GLY A 84 2.50 0.78 1.49
N GLU A 85 2.02 -0.45 1.25
CA GLU A 85 2.80 -1.66 1.39
C GLU A 85 3.85 -1.73 0.29
N GLY A 86 5.13 -1.93 0.66
CA GLY A 86 6.27 -2.00 -0.25
C GLY A 86 7.11 -3.28 -0.13
N LEU A 87 6.92 -4.06 0.95
CA LEU A 87 7.79 -5.19 1.24
C LEU A 87 7.76 -6.27 0.16
N TYR A 88 6.57 -6.67 -0.28
CA TYR A 88 6.42 -7.64 -1.37
C TYR A 88 7.09 -7.16 -2.66
N TYR A 89 6.84 -5.91 -3.04
CA TYR A 89 7.38 -5.34 -4.28
C TYR A 89 8.89 -5.14 -4.20
N SER A 90 9.42 -4.81 -3.02
CA SER A 90 10.86 -4.68 -2.79
C SER A 90 11.57 -6.02 -2.90
N LEU A 91 11.03 -7.07 -2.29
CA LEU A 91 11.58 -8.42 -2.38
C LEU A 91 11.53 -8.95 -3.81
N ARG A 92 10.37 -8.82 -4.49
CA ARG A 92 10.24 -9.27 -5.88
C ARG A 92 11.11 -8.45 -6.83
N GLY A 93 11.19 -7.14 -6.64
CA GLY A 93 12.10 -6.26 -7.39
C GLY A 93 13.57 -6.65 -7.19
N GLY A 94 13.97 -6.98 -5.97
CA GLY A 94 15.31 -7.47 -5.66
C GLY A 94 15.65 -8.79 -6.38
N GLN A 95 14.71 -9.74 -6.40
CA GLN A 95 14.88 -10.99 -7.17
C GLN A 95 15.07 -10.71 -8.67
N LEU A 96 14.21 -9.86 -9.26
CA LEU A 96 14.32 -9.51 -10.68
C LEU A 96 15.62 -8.75 -11.00
N ALA A 97 16.11 -7.94 -10.05
CA ALA A 97 17.41 -7.27 -10.20
C ALA A 97 18.56 -8.29 -10.21
N ALA A 98 18.53 -9.25 -9.29
CA ALA A 98 19.53 -10.32 -9.23
C ALA A 98 19.53 -11.16 -10.52
N GLU A 99 18.35 -11.56 -11.03
CA GLU A 99 18.19 -12.28 -12.29
C GLU A 99 18.76 -11.48 -13.47
N ALA A 100 18.53 -10.17 -13.52
CA ALA A 100 19.04 -9.31 -14.59
C ALA A 100 20.54 -9.12 -14.52
N ILE A 101 21.12 -8.98 -13.33
CA ILE A 101 22.57 -8.86 -13.11
C ILE A 101 23.25 -10.17 -13.50
N ASP A 102 22.75 -11.32 -13.07
CA ASP A 102 23.29 -12.64 -13.42
C ASP A 102 23.28 -12.85 -14.93
N GLY A 103 22.16 -12.54 -15.60
CA GLY A 103 22.06 -12.62 -17.06
C GLY A 103 22.99 -11.65 -17.79
N ASN A 104 23.22 -10.46 -17.22
CA ASN A 104 24.18 -9.51 -17.79
C ASN A 104 25.62 -10.02 -17.70
N ILE A 105 26.02 -10.54 -16.52
CA ILE A 105 27.37 -11.06 -16.30
C ILE A 105 27.65 -12.31 -17.17
N LYS A 106 26.72 -13.25 -17.24
CA LYS A 106 26.89 -14.51 -17.91
C LYS A 106 26.73 -14.42 -19.43
N ASN A 107 25.77 -13.64 -19.89
CA ASN A 107 25.31 -13.69 -21.28
C ASN A 107 25.31 -12.32 -21.99
N GLY A 108 25.76 -11.24 -21.32
CA GLY A 108 25.70 -9.89 -21.87
C GLY A 108 24.27 -9.35 -22.02
N THR A 109 23.28 -9.93 -21.35
CA THR A 109 21.88 -9.48 -21.43
C THR A 109 21.78 -8.04 -20.92
N PRO A 110 21.14 -7.10 -21.67
CA PRO A 110 21.03 -5.71 -21.23
C PRO A 110 20.29 -5.59 -19.87
N LEU A 111 20.86 -4.82 -18.94
CA LEU A 111 20.24 -4.56 -17.63
C LEU A 111 18.85 -3.91 -17.74
N PHE A 112 18.52 -3.26 -18.86
CA PHE A 112 17.22 -2.69 -19.13
C PHE A 112 16.07 -3.73 -19.04
N ALA A 113 16.35 -5.01 -19.28
CA ALA A 113 15.40 -6.10 -19.10
C ALA A 113 14.81 -6.13 -17.68
N TYR A 114 15.55 -5.69 -16.66
CA TYR A 114 15.06 -5.54 -15.30
C TYR A 114 13.84 -4.63 -15.22
N HIS A 115 13.90 -3.43 -15.85
CA HIS A 115 12.78 -2.48 -15.85
C HIS A 115 11.52 -3.11 -16.44
N GLU A 116 11.64 -3.73 -17.60
CA GLU A 116 10.51 -4.39 -18.27
C GLU A 116 9.94 -5.56 -17.48
N ASN A 117 10.80 -6.36 -16.84
CA ASN A 117 10.38 -7.47 -16.02
C ASN A 117 9.62 -7.00 -14.77
N CYS A 118 10.06 -5.90 -14.14
CA CYS A 118 9.32 -5.28 -13.04
C CYS A 118 7.94 -4.75 -13.49
N LEU A 119 7.88 -4.09 -14.65
CA LEU A 119 6.60 -3.63 -15.21
C LEU A 119 5.65 -4.79 -15.49
N LYS A 120 6.13 -5.87 -16.07
CA LYS A 120 5.34 -7.09 -16.35
C LYS A 120 4.88 -7.77 -15.07
N ALA A 121 5.76 -7.92 -14.08
CA ALA A 121 5.47 -8.65 -12.85
C ALA A 121 4.44 -7.93 -11.97
N PHE A 122 4.54 -6.62 -11.80
CA PHE A 122 3.67 -5.84 -10.91
C PHE A 122 3.50 -4.36 -11.29
N GLY A 123 4.48 -3.73 -11.93
CA GLY A 123 4.49 -2.29 -12.16
C GLY A 123 3.31 -1.79 -13.00
N ASN A 124 2.90 -2.54 -14.02
CA ASN A 124 1.73 -2.19 -14.85
C ASN A 124 0.43 -2.23 -14.04
N ASP A 125 0.26 -3.21 -13.16
CA ASP A 125 -0.92 -3.29 -12.28
C ASP A 125 -0.94 -2.16 -11.25
N LEU A 126 0.22 -1.86 -10.62
CA LEU A 126 0.38 -0.73 -9.72
C LEU A 126 0.03 0.60 -10.39
N ASN A 127 0.65 0.87 -11.54
CA ASN A 127 0.54 2.15 -12.24
C ASN A 127 -0.84 2.41 -12.83
N LYS A 128 -1.50 1.38 -13.35
CA LYS A 128 -2.80 1.50 -14.00
C LYS A 128 -3.95 1.30 -13.02
N HIS A 129 -4.04 0.12 -12.43
CA HIS A 129 -5.20 -0.27 -11.64
C HIS A 129 -5.09 0.16 -10.18
N GLY A 130 -3.91 0.02 -9.58
CA GLY A 130 -3.66 0.47 -8.21
C GLY A 130 -3.79 1.97 -8.08
N TYR A 131 -3.19 2.73 -9.00
CA TYR A 131 -3.30 4.19 -9.02
C TYR A 131 -4.73 4.66 -9.29
N PHE A 132 -5.44 4.02 -10.23
CA PHE A 132 -6.86 4.29 -10.46
C PHE A 132 -7.70 4.08 -9.18
N LEU A 133 -7.49 2.96 -8.48
CA LEU A 133 -8.22 2.67 -7.24
C LEU A 133 -7.90 3.71 -6.16
N ARG A 134 -6.63 4.09 -6.01
CA ARG A 134 -6.19 5.15 -5.11
C ARG A 134 -6.94 6.46 -5.36
N GLU A 135 -6.93 6.95 -6.59
CA GLU A 135 -7.59 8.21 -6.96
C GLU A 135 -9.11 8.17 -6.70
N ARG A 136 -9.72 7.01 -6.81
CA ARG A 136 -11.14 6.83 -6.50
C ARG A 136 -11.40 6.77 -5.00
N LEU A 137 -10.58 6.02 -4.26
CA LEU A 137 -10.76 5.79 -2.83
C LEU A 137 -10.45 7.05 -2.01
N TYR A 138 -9.33 7.72 -2.30
CA TYR A 138 -8.86 8.87 -1.55
C TYR A 138 -9.42 10.22 -2.02
N LYS A 139 -10.36 10.23 -2.96
CA LYS A 139 -10.99 11.47 -3.44
C LYS A 139 -11.84 12.17 -2.37
N SER A 140 -12.44 11.40 -1.45
CA SER A 140 -13.22 11.95 -0.34
C SER A 140 -13.31 10.97 0.82
N GLY A 141 -13.47 11.46 2.06
CA GLY A 141 -13.72 10.64 3.24
C GLY A 141 -14.94 9.72 3.07
N ALA A 142 -16.01 10.23 2.47
CA ALA A 142 -17.24 9.45 2.25
C ALA A 142 -16.99 8.16 1.43
N ARG A 143 -16.04 8.17 0.49
CA ARG A 143 -15.70 6.96 -0.28
C ARG A 143 -14.90 5.95 0.54
N GLN A 144 -14.06 6.43 1.43
CA GLN A 144 -13.32 5.57 2.36
C GLN A 144 -14.30 4.93 3.35
N GLU A 145 -15.21 5.72 3.93
CA GLU A 145 -16.27 5.22 4.81
C GLU A 145 -17.17 4.20 4.09
N PHE A 146 -17.55 4.46 2.85
CA PHE A 146 -18.32 3.52 2.04
C PHE A 146 -17.57 2.19 1.84
N ALA A 147 -16.27 2.22 1.56
CA ALA A 147 -15.48 0.99 1.41
C ALA A 147 -15.40 0.19 2.72
N VAL A 148 -15.23 0.88 3.86
CA VAL A 148 -15.22 0.26 5.19
C VAL A 148 -16.60 -0.31 5.53
N ALA A 149 -17.66 0.46 5.33
CA ALA A 149 -19.04 0.02 5.57
C ALA A 149 -19.40 -1.20 4.70
N SER A 150 -19.03 -1.18 3.42
CA SER A 150 -19.22 -2.31 2.51
C SER A 150 -18.56 -3.59 3.05
N GLY A 151 -17.35 -3.49 3.57
CA GLY A 151 -16.66 -4.62 4.20
C GLY A 151 -17.31 -5.11 5.49
N ARG A 152 -17.91 -4.22 6.29
CA ARG A 152 -18.63 -4.59 7.51
C ARG A 152 -19.93 -5.36 7.22
N HIS A 153 -20.66 -4.96 6.20
CA HIS A 153 -21.96 -5.56 5.86
C HIS A 153 -21.84 -6.77 4.92
N ASP A 154 -20.74 -6.89 4.17
CA ASP A 154 -20.54 -8.02 3.26
C ASP A 154 -19.17 -8.68 3.44
N LYS A 155 -19.16 -9.83 4.14
CA LYS A 155 -17.94 -10.63 4.38
C LYS A 155 -17.21 -11.01 3.07
N THR A 156 -17.94 -11.27 2.00
CA THR A 156 -17.32 -11.58 0.68
C THR A 156 -16.62 -10.37 0.10
N PHE A 157 -17.19 -9.18 0.24
CA PHE A 157 -16.52 -7.94 -0.16
C PHE A 157 -15.27 -7.68 0.69
N ALA A 158 -15.36 -7.88 2.01
CA ALA A 158 -14.19 -7.78 2.90
C ALA A 158 -13.06 -8.75 2.49
N GLU A 159 -13.39 -10.00 2.15
CA GLU A 159 -12.40 -10.98 1.69
C GLU A 159 -11.75 -10.59 0.35
N ILE A 160 -12.48 -9.94 -0.56
CA ILE A 160 -11.90 -9.41 -1.79
C ILE A 160 -10.85 -8.33 -1.47
N LEU A 161 -11.17 -7.39 -0.57
CA LEU A 161 -10.25 -6.35 -0.13
C LEU A 161 -9.04 -6.94 0.62
N LYS A 162 -9.28 -7.85 1.55
CA LYS A 162 -8.21 -8.54 2.29
C LYS A 162 -7.22 -9.24 1.36
N LYS A 163 -7.71 -9.97 0.36
CA LYS A 163 -6.85 -10.64 -0.63
C LYS A 163 -6.02 -9.66 -1.47
N MET A 164 -6.51 -8.45 -1.68
CA MET A 164 -5.72 -7.38 -2.29
C MET A 164 -4.62 -6.89 -1.34
N ILE A 165 -4.97 -6.62 -0.07
CA ILE A 165 -4.02 -6.09 0.92
C ILE A 165 -2.85 -7.06 1.15
N VAL A 166 -3.14 -8.38 1.19
CA VAL A 166 -2.10 -9.41 1.35
C VAL A 166 -1.46 -9.86 0.04
N GLY A 167 -1.70 -9.19 -1.07
CA GLY A 167 -1.05 -9.44 -2.36
C GLY A 167 -1.53 -10.68 -3.14
N ILE A 168 -2.60 -11.38 -2.68
CA ILE A 168 -3.16 -12.55 -3.39
C ILE A 168 -3.90 -12.14 -4.66
N TYR A 169 -4.54 -10.96 -4.65
CA TYR A 169 -5.21 -10.40 -5.80
C TYR A 169 -4.46 -9.17 -6.33
N THR A 170 -4.28 -9.11 -7.65
CA THR A 170 -3.87 -7.89 -8.34
C THR A 170 -4.97 -6.83 -8.20
N TYR A 171 -4.63 -5.56 -8.38
CA TYR A 171 -5.61 -4.46 -8.38
C TYR A 171 -6.67 -4.65 -9.44
N ARG A 172 -6.28 -5.08 -10.65
CA ARG A 172 -7.22 -5.40 -11.74
C ARG A 172 -8.25 -6.45 -11.32
N LYS A 173 -7.79 -7.54 -10.69
CA LYS A 173 -8.66 -8.63 -10.22
C LYS A 173 -9.60 -8.16 -9.11
N THR A 174 -9.07 -7.36 -8.17
CA THR A 174 -9.84 -6.78 -7.08
C THR A 174 -10.95 -5.88 -7.59
N ILE A 175 -10.64 -4.91 -8.45
CA ILE A 175 -11.63 -3.99 -9.03
C ILE A 175 -12.74 -4.78 -9.72
N ARG A 176 -12.39 -5.77 -10.58
CA ARG A 176 -13.38 -6.58 -11.28
C ARG A 176 -14.30 -7.33 -10.31
N LYS A 177 -13.74 -7.98 -9.30
CA LYS A 177 -14.52 -8.73 -8.32
C LYS A 177 -15.38 -7.83 -7.42
N ALA A 178 -14.85 -6.68 -7.00
CA ALA A 178 -15.58 -5.71 -6.21
C ALA A 178 -16.77 -5.13 -6.99
N LEU A 179 -16.58 -4.77 -8.26
CA LEU A 179 -17.67 -4.28 -9.12
C LEU A 179 -18.76 -5.33 -9.32
N LEU A 180 -18.41 -6.59 -9.58
CA LEU A 180 -19.37 -7.68 -9.71
C LEU A 180 -20.14 -7.96 -8.40
N ARG A 181 -19.49 -7.72 -7.26
CA ARG A 181 -20.11 -7.93 -5.94
C ARG A 181 -20.95 -6.75 -5.48
N LEU A 182 -20.70 -5.56 -6.00
CA LEU A 182 -21.28 -4.31 -5.53
C LEU A 182 -22.81 -4.30 -5.41
N PRO A 183 -23.61 -4.82 -6.37
CA PRO A 183 -25.07 -4.85 -6.23
C PRO A 183 -25.53 -5.61 -4.99
N ILE A 184 -24.91 -6.77 -4.72
CA ILE A 184 -25.23 -7.60 -3.55
C ILE A 184 -24.80 -6.90 -2.26
N THR A 185 -23.64 -6.25 -2.28
CA THR A 185 -23.13 -5.49 -1.14
C THR A 185 -24.08 -4.34 -0.79
N LEU A 186 -24.52 -3.57 -1.80
CA LEU A 186 -25.47 -2.47 -1.61
C LEU A 186 -26.80 -2.98 -1.03
N PHE A 187 -27.32 -4.09 -1.54
CA PHE A 187 -28.53 -4.71 -0.97
C PHE A 187 -28.34 -5.02 0.52
N LYS A 188 -27.24 -5.64 0.91
CA LYS A 188 -26.92 -5.96 2.32
C LYS A 188 -26.65 -4.75 3.22
N MET A 189 -26.39 -3.58 2.67
CA MET A 189 -26.21 -2.34 3.43
C MET A 189 -27.54 -1.64 3.72
N VAL A 190 -28.60 -1.99 2.98
CA VAL A 190 -29.95 -1.40 3.12
C VAL A 190 -30.86 -2.30 3.96
N PHE A 191 -30.72 -3.60 3.83
CA PHE A 191 -31.50 -4.64 4.51
C PHE A 191 -30.63 -5.51 5.42
#